data_8a844a7ac2a219d85ff698d0a3d08631
#
_entry.id   8a844a7ac2a219d85ff698d0a3d08631
#
_cell.length_a   1.000
_cell.length_b   1.000
_cell.length_c   1.000
_cell.angle_alpha   90.00
_cell.angle_beta   90.00
_cell.angle_gamma   90.00
#
_symmetry.space_group_name_H-M   'P 1'
#
loop_
_entity.id
_entity.type
_entity.pdbx_description
1 polymer ?
#
loop_
_entity_poly.entity_id
_entity_poly.type
_entity_poly.pdbx_seq_one_letter_code
_entity_poly.pdbx_strand_id
1 'polypeptide(L)'
;MSEFALQIDNLRKTYKGGTEALKGISLKVKKGDFYALLGPNGAGKSSTIGIIGTLVTKTSGQVKIFDIDTDKDVATAKLLLGVVSQEINFSQFEKVIDIVTTQAGFYGIKKSIAKPKVETMLKRLGLWDKRNDQARTLSGGYKRRLMIAKALIHEPKLLILDEPTAGVDIELRREMWDFLKEINANGTTIILTTHYLEEAEQ
;
A
#
# COMPACT_ATOMS: atom_id res chain seq x y z
N MET A 1 21.53 -7.14 10.00
CA MET A 1 20.42 -6.68 9.13
C MET A 1 19.15 -7.29 9.68
N SER A 2 18.04 -6.53 9.74
CA SER A 2 16.74 -7.05 10.22
C SER A 2 16.31 -8.29 9.44
N GLU A 3 15.77 -9.28 10.11
CA GLU A 3 15.07 -10.42 9.50
C GLU A 3 13.66 -10.01 9.05
N PHE A 4 13.06 -9.02 9.73
CA PHE A 4 11.67 -8.63 9.56
C PHE A 4 11.53 -7.34 8.76
N ALA A 5 10.53 -7.29 7.87
CA ALA A 5 10.08 -6.10 7.17
C ALA A 5 9.12 -5.26 8.01
N LEU A 6 8.28 -5.94 8.81
CA LEU A 6 7.36 -5.29 9.75
C LEU A 6 7.41 -6.01 11.10
N GLN A 7 7.46 -5.23 12.17
CA GLN A 7 7.30 -5.71 13.53
C GLN A 7 6.30 -4.81 14.25
N ILE A 8 5.28 -5.42 14.82
CA ILE A 8 4.26 -4.77 15.65
C ILE A 8 4.32 -5.44 17.02
N ASP A 9 4.37 -4.66 18.09
CA ASP A 9 4.38 -5.15 19.45
C ASP A 9 3.31 -4.45 20.27
N ASN A 10 2.38 -5.25 20.82
CA ASN A 10 1.28 -4.85 21.68
C ASN A 10 0.53 -3.59 21.23
N LEU A 11 0.22 -3.52 19.91
CA LEU A 11 -0.39 -2.35 19.29
C LEU A 11 -1.84 -2.21 19.75
N ARG A 12 -2.17 -1.03 20.30
CA ARG A 12 -3.52 -0.68 20.75
C ARG A 12 -4.02 0.57 20.07
N LYS A 13 -5.32 0.57 19.80
CA LYS A 13 -6.01 1.75 19.28
C LYS A 13 -7.40 1.87 19.87
N THR A 14 -7.62 2.98 20.60
CA THR A 14 -8.94 3.42 21.04
C THR A 14 -9.24 4.77 20.38
N TYR A 15 -10.39 4.88 19.75
CA TYR A 15 -10.87 6.13 19.13
C TYR A 15 -11.55 7.02 20.16
N LYS A 16 -11.70 8.33 19.86
CA LYS A 16 -12.30 9.32 20.77
C LYS A 16 -13.71 8.94 21.27
N GLY A 17 -14.46 8.12 20.54
CA GLY A 17 -15.77 7.61 20.96
C GLY A 17 -15.73 6.38 21.89
N GLY A 18 -14.56 5.99 22.43
CA GLY A 18 -14.41 4.84 23.30
C GLY A 18 -14.31 3.49 22.58
N THR A 19 -14.42 3.46 21.26
CA THR A 19 -14.29 2.22 20.47
C THR A 19 -12.84 1.75 20.49
N GLU A 20 -12.60 0.59 21.11
CA GLU A 20 -11.31 -0.10 21.11
C GLU A 20 -11.17 -0.94 19.83
N ALA A 21 -10.51 -0.38 18.81
CA ALA A 21 -10.32 -1.02 17.53
C ALA A 21 -9.18 -2.05 17.53
N LEU A 22 -8.14 -1.83 18.35
CA LEU A 22 -7.03 -2.77 18.52
C LEU A 22 -6.77 -2.98 20.01
N LYS A 23 -6.76 -4.26 20.43
CA LYS A 23 -6.70 -4.70 21.83
C LYS A 23 -5.32 -5.22 22.25
N GLY A 24 -4.26 -4.84 21.55
CA GLY A 24 -2.90 -5.30 21.83
C GLY A 24 -2.48 -6.40 20.85
N ILE A 25 -2.45 -6.11 19.56
CA ILE A 25 -1.97 -7.05 18.55
C ILE A 25 -0.45 -7.02 18.44
N SER A 26 0.14 -8.20 18.23
CA SER A 26 1.55 -8.35 17.90
C SER A 26 1.70 -9.18 16.63
N LEU A 27 2.59 -8.75 15.73
CA LEU A 27 2.78 -9.34 14.41
C LEU A 27 4.22 -9.14 13.95
N LYS A 28 4.79 -10.17 13.32
CA LYS A 28 6.10 -10.08 12.63
C LYS A 28 5.96 -10.64 11.23
N VAL A 29 6.37 -9.85 10.25
CA VAL A 29 6.40 -10.23 8.82
C VAL A 29 7.84 -10.23 8.37
N LYS A 30 8.32 -11.33 7.81
CA LYS A 30 9.69 -11.46 7.31
C LYS A 30 9.87 -10.69 6.02
N LYS A 31 11.10 -10.38 5.68
CA LYS A 31 11.45 -9.79 4.38
C LYS A 31 11.13 -10.77 3.26
N GLY A 32 10.51 -10.28 2.20
CA GLY A 32 10.11 -11.07 1.04
C GLY A 32 8.83 -11.87 1.23
N ASP A 33 8.22 -11.86 2.43
CA ASP A 33 6.94 -12.55 2.62
C ASP A 33 5.82 -11.88 1.79
N PHE A 34 4.88 -12.72 1.34
CA PHE A 34 3.57 -12.31 0.88
C PHE A 34 2.56 -12.67 1.97
N TYR A 35 2.10 -11.68 2.73
CA TYR A 35 1.34 -11.86 3.96
C TYR A 35 -0.10 -11.35 3.83
N ALA A 36 -1.10 -12.16 4.14
CA ALA A 36 -2.50 -11.78 4.14
C ALA A 36 -3.04 -11.59 5.55
N LEU A 37 -3.62 -10.42 5.83
CA LEU A 37 -4.40 -10.14 7.04
C LEU A 37 -5.87 -10.44 6.75
N LEU A 38 -6.34 -11.60 7.19
CA LEU A 38 -7.72 -12.03 7.02
C LEU A 38 -8.56 -11.65 8.24
N GLY A 39 -9.80 -11.25 8.00
CA GLY A 39 -10.76 -11.00 9.07
C GLY A 39 -12.01 -10.25 8.60
N PRO A 40 -13.11 -10.31 9.37
CA PRO A 40 -14.35 -9.61 9.03
C PRO A 40 -14.20 -8.09 9.10
N ASN A 41 -15.20 -7.39 8.59
CA ASN A 41 -15.28 -5.93 8.74
C ASN A 41 -15.35 -5.57 10.23
N GLY A 42 -14.64 -4.51 10.62
CA GLY A 42 -14.53 -4.11 12.03
C GLY A 42 -13.45 -4.86 12.84
N ALA A 43 -12.74 -5.84 12.27
CA ALA A 43 -11.65 -6.55 12.96
C ALA A 43 -10.38 -5.72 13.21
N GLY A 44 -10.37 -4.43 12.83
CA GLY A 44 -9.22 -3.54 13.04
C GLY A 44 -8.18 -3.55 11.91
N LYS A 45 -8.42 -4.25 10.79
CA LYS A 45 -7.49 -4.34 9.66
C LYS A 45 -7.07 -2.95 9.14
N SER A 46 -8.03 -2.11 8.74
CA SER A 46 -7.75 -0.77 8.23
C SER A 46 -7.16 0.16 9.30
N SER A 47 -7.50 -0.02 10.58
CA SER A 47 -6.84 0.69 11.69
C SER A 47 -5.37 0.31 11.81
N THR A 48 -5.06 -0.97 11.67
CA THR A 48 -3.68 -1.48 11.67
C THR A 48 -2.89 -0.90 10.50
N ILE A 49 -3.42 -0.98 9.27
CA ILE A 49 -2.79 -0.39 8.09
C ILE A 49 -2.63 1.13 8.24
N GLY A 50 -3.66 1.83 8.72
CA GLY A 50 -3.60 3.27 8.94
C GLY A 50 -2.50 3.67 9.93
N ILE A 51 -2.24 2.86 10.97
CA ILE A 51 -1.16 3.11 11.93
C ILE A 51 0.21 2.83 11.30
N ILE A 52 0.37 1.71 10.58
CA ILE A 52 1.63 1.39 9.89
C ILE A 52 1.94 2.48 8.85
N GLY A 53 0.93 2.93 8.09
CA GLY A 53 1.02 4.03 7.13
C GLY A 53 1.17 5.43 7.76
N THR A 54 1.18 5.51 9.10
CA THR A 54 1.25 6.77 9.87
C THR A 54 0.11 7.77 9.57
N LEU A 55 -1.01 7.27 9.09
CA LEU A 55 -2.25 8.03 8.84
C LEU A 55 -3.14 8.08 10.10
N VAL A 56 -3.00 7.08 10.97
CA VAL A 56 -3.74 6.95 12.22
C VAL A 56 -2.74 6.90 13.38
N THR A 57 -2.93 7.74 14.38
CA THR A 57 -2.13 7.72 15.61
C THR A 57 -2.57 6.54 16.48
N LYS A 58 -1.63 5.69 16.87
CA LYS A 58 -1.87 4.61 17.83
C LYS A 58 -2.13 5.15 19.24
N THR A 59 -2.76 4.36 20.10
CA THR A 59 -2.92 4.66 21.53
C THR A 59 -1.66 4.23 22.30
N SER A 60 -1.16 3.02 22.03
CA SER A 60 0.08 2.47 22.61
C SER A 60 0.64 1.35 21.76
N GLY A 61 1.79 0.79 22.16
CA GLY A 61 2.49 -0.24 21.41
C GLY A 61 3.57 0.32 20.50
N GLN A 62 4.28 -0.54 19.78
CA GLN A 62 5.39 -0.18 18.90
C GLN A 62 5.18 -0.73 17.50
N VAL A 63 5.61 0.06 16.50
CA VAL A 63 5.67 -0.36 15.09
C VAL A 63 7.06 -0.08 14.55
N LYS A 64 7.70 -1.09 13.95
CA LYS A 64 8.98 -0.95 13.25
C LYS A 64 8.87 -1.44 11.82
N ILE A 65 9.41 -0.67 10.88
CA ILE A 65 9.56 -1.02 9.47
C ILE A 65 11.05 -1.18 9.18
N PHE A 66 11.51 -2.38 8.84
CA PHE A 66 12.94 -2.71 8.67
C PHE A 66 13.82 -2.21 9.83
N ASP A 67 13.38 -2.47 11.08
CA ASP A 67 13.97 -2.01 12.36
C ASP A 67 13.84 -0.51 12.65
N ILE A 68 13.32 0.29 11.72
CA ILE A 68 13.08 1.71 11.93
C ILE A 68 11.79 1.88 12.72
N ASP A 69 11.91 2.43 13.93
CA ASP A 69 10.77 2.76 14.77
C ASP A 69 10.02 3.95 14.19
N THR A 70 8.73 3.75 13.88
CA THR A 70 7.90 4.79 13.23
C THR A 70 7.63 6.01 14.11
N ASP A 71 7.84 5.91 15.43
CA ASP A 71 7.72 7.08 16.33
C ASP A 71 9.00 7.92 16.34
N LYS A 72 10.15 7.30 16.03
CA LYS A 72 11.45 7.97 16.09
C LYS A 72 11.90 8.55 14.76
N ASP A 73 11.67 7.81 13.67
CA ASP A 73 12.06 8.21 12.33
C ASP A 73 10.99 7.83 11.30
N VAL A 74 9.88 8.58 11.34
CA VAL A 74 8.76 8.40 10.42
C VAL A 74 9.16 8.68 8.96
N ALA A 75 10.10 9.59 8.73
CA ALA A 75 10.49 9.98 7.38
C ALA A 75 11.20 8.82 6.65
N THR A 76 12.20 8.21 7.28
CA THR A 76 12.92 7.06 6.74
C THR A 76 11.99 5.84 6.61
N ALA A 77 11.11 5.59 7.59
CA ALA A 77 10.13 4.52 7.51
C ALA A 77 9.22 4.65 6.28
N LYS A 78 8.74 5.87 5.99
CA LYS A 78 7.90 6.16 4.81
C LYS A 78 8.61 5.95 3.47
N LEU A 79 9.91 6.17 3.39
CA LEU A 79 10.68 5.91 2.16
C LEU A 79 10.72 4.41 1.80
N LEU A 80 10.56 3.53 2.79
CA LEU A 80 10.56 2.08 2.62
C LEU A 80 9.17 1.51 2.40
N LEU A 81 8.12 2.32 2.56
CA LEU A 81 6.73 1.89 2.61
C LEU A 81 5.91 2.46 1.45
N GLY A 82 5.22 1.59 0.71
CA GLY A 82 4.13 1.93 -0.18
C GLY A 82 2.78 1.53 0.44
N VAL A 83 1.78 2.39 0.36
CA VAL A 83 0.44 2.10 0.87
C VAL A 83 -0.62 2.35 -0.19
N VAL A 84 -1.44 1.34 -0.44
CA VAL A 84 -2.64 1.41 -1.28
C VAL A 84 -3.84 1.30 -0.37
N SER A 85 -4.51 2.42 -0.10
CA SER A 85 -5.72 2.46 0.72
C SER A 85 -6.93 1.91 -0.03
N GLN A 86 -7.99 1.54 0.70
CA GLN A 86 -9.25 1.11 0.11
C GLN A 86 -9.89 2.25 -0.69
N GLU A 87 -9.89 3.46 -0.16
CA GLU A 87 -10.45 4.65 -0.80
C GLU A 87 -9.46 5.31 -1.75
N ILE A 88 -9.99 5.95 -2.82
CA ILE A 88 -9.20 6.70 -3.78
C ILE A 88 -8.63 7.95 -3.09
N ASN A 89 -7.31 8.09 -3.12
CA ASN A 89 -6.55 9.14 -2.41
C ASN A 89 -5.69 10.01 -3.35
N PHE A 90 -6.20 10.31 -4.54
CA PHE A 90 -5.57 11.25 -5.49
C PHE A 90 -6.61 12.22 -6.06
N SER A 91 -6.13 13.35 -6.60
CA SER A 91 -6.98 14.33 -7.28
C SER A 91 -7.58 13.72 -8.54
N GLN A 92 -8.92 13.70 -8.61
CA GLN A 92 -9.61 13.14 -9.77
C GLN A 92 -9.59 14.04 -10.99
N PHE A 93 -9.20 15.31 -10.85
CA PHE A 93 -9.11 16.30 -11.94
C PHE A 93 -7.74 16.36 -12.58
N GLU A 94 -6.73 15.72 -11.99
CA GLU A 94 -5.39 15.65 -12.55
C GLU A 94 -5.28 14.52 -13.58
N LYS A 95 -4.29 14.64 -14.48
CA LYS A 95 -3.96 13.61 -15.45
C LYS A 95 -3.26 12.43 -14.74
N VAL A 96 -3.46 11.25 -15.27
CA VAL A 96 -2.84 10.01 -14.76
C VAL A 96 -1.32 10.16 -14.61
N ILE A 97 -0.65 10.68 -15.64
CA ILE A 97 0.81 10.87 -15.62
C ILE A 97 1.25 11.89 -14.57
N ASP A 98 0.49 12.95 -14.37
CA ASP A 98 0.83 14.02 -13.42
C ASP A 98 0.71 13.52 -11.97
N ILE A 99 -0.31 12.71 -11.67
CA ILE A 99 -0.50 12.10 -10.35
C ILE A 99 0.73 11.28 -9.96
N VAL A 100 1.22 10.40 -10.85
CA VAL A 100 2.36 9.53 -10.55
C VAL A 100 3.67 10.33 -10.53
N THR A 101 3.82 11.32 -11.42
CA THR A 101 5.00 12.19 -11.44
C THR A 101 5.09 13.05 -10.19
N THR A 102 3.98 13.63 -9.73
CA THR A 102 3.89 14.40 -8.49
C THR A 102 4.25 13.54 -7.28
N GLN A 103 3.74 12.30 -7.26
CA GLN A 103 4.09 11.34 -6.19
C GLN A 103 5.59 11.05 -6.16
N ALA A 104 6.23 10.83 -7.31
CA ALA A 104 7.67 10.65 -7.38
C ALA A 104 8.42 11.88 -6.79
N GLY A 105 7.92 13.08 -7.06
CA GLY A 105 8.45 14.33 -6.50
C GLY A 105 8.37 14.39 -4.97
N PHE A 106 7.30 13.91 -4.34
CA PHE A 106 7.16 13.84 -2.88
C PHE A 106 8.23 12.94 -2.22
N TYR A 107 8.73 11.94 -2.96
CA TYR A 107 9.83 11.09 -2.52
C TYR A 107 11.21 11.61 -2.95
N GLY A 108 11.32 12.85 -3.42
CA GLY A 108 12.58 13.48 -3.80
C GLY A 108 13.18 12.96 -5.11
N ILE A 109 12.43 12.23 -5.94
CA ILE A 109 12.90 11.72 -7.22
C ILE A 109 12.92 12.88 -8.23
N LYS A 110 14.10 13.22 -8.73
CA LYS A 110 14.28 14.29 -9.72
C LYS A 110 13.46 14.00 -10.99
N LYS A 111 12.86 15.01 -11.60
CA LYS A 111 11.97 14.89 -12.75
C LYS A 111 12.59 14.12 -13.93
N SER A 112 13.90 14.30 -14.17
CA SER A 112 14.64 13.56 -15.21
C SER A 112 14.69 12.06 -14.97
N ILE A 113 14.73 11.62 -13.68
CA ILE A 113 14.71 10.22 -13.27
C ILE A 113 13.27 9.70 -13.18
N ALA A 114 12.33 10.53 -12.70
CA ALA A 114 10.93 10.17 -12.57
C ALA A 114 10.27 9.86 -13.92
N LYS A 115 10.54 10.64 -14.95
CA LYS A 115 9.90 10.51 -16.26
C LYS A 115 9.98 9.09 -16.86
N PRO A 116 11.16 8.47 -17.03
CA PRO A 116 11.24 7.09 -17.53
C PRO A 116 10.64 6.07 -16.57
N LYS A 117 10.76 6.25 -15.25
CA LYS A 117 10.15 5.36 -14.26
C LYS A 117 8.61 5.40 -14.34
N VAL A 118 8.02 6.59 -14.46
CA VAL A 118 6.57 6.77 -14.61
C VAL A 118 6.08 6.11 -15.90
N GLU A 119 6.79 6.29 -17.02
CA GLU A 119 6.45 5.66 -18.30
C GLU A 119 6.45 4.13 -18.16
N THR A 120 7.52 3.56 -17.61
CA THR A 120 7.63 2.11 -17.38
C THR A 120 6.51 1.59 -16.47
N MET A 121 6.23 2.28 -15.36
CA MET A 121 5.20 1.91 -14.41
C MET A 121 3.80 1.96 -15.04
N LEU A 122 3.48 3.01 -15.76
CA LEU A 122 2.18 3.15 -16.43
C LEU A 122 2.00 2.10 -17.54
N LYS A 123 3.05 1.75 -18.28
CA LYS A 123 3.01 0.67 -19.27
C LYS A 123 2.75 -0.70 -18.61
N ARG A 124 3.48 -1.02 -17.56
CA ARG A 124 3.30 -2.30 -16.82
C ARG A 124 1.88 -2.47 -16.25
N LEU A 125 1.25 -1.38 -15.85
CA LEU A 125 -0.11 -1.38 -15.28
C LEU A 125 -1.20 -1.13 -16.33
N GLY A 126 -0.89 -1.10 -17.64
CA GLY A 126 -1.86 -0.86 -18.70
C GLY A 126 -2.52 0.52 -18.66
N LEU A 127 -1.83 1.51 -18.09
CA LEU A 127 -2.31 2.89 -17.94
C LEU A 127 -1.73 3.86 -18.98
N TRP A 128 -0.77 3.41 -19.82
CA TRP A 128 -0.02 4.30 -20.69
C TRP A 128 -0.89 5.03 -21.70
N ASP A 129 -1.86 4.35 -22.30
CA ASP A 129 -2.76 4.97 -23.28
C ASP A 129 -3.72 5.98 -22.65
N LYS A 130 -3.94 5.84 -21.33
CA LYS A 130 -4.75 6.76 -20.52
C LYS A 130 -3.95 7.85 -19.82
N ARG A 131 -2.63 7.94 -20.05
CA ARG A 131 -1.73 8.84 -19.30
C ARG A 131 -2.12 10.31 -19.30
N ASN A 132 -2.78 10.78 -20.38
CA ASN A 132 -3.24 12.16 -20.54
C ASN A 132 -4.69 12.38 -20.11
N ASP A 133 -5.43 11.31 -19.80
CA ASP A 133 -6.82 11.39 -19.34
C ASP A 133 -6.87 11.91 -17.91
N GLN A 134 -7.96 12.61 -17.57
CA GLN A 134 -8.22 12.97 -16.17
C GLN A 134 -8.62 11.71 -15.40
N ALA A 135 -8.09 11.56 -14.17
CA ALA A 135 -8.33 10.35 -13.36
C ALA A 135 -9.82 10.09 -13.06
N ARG A 136 -10.68 11.12 -13.08
CA ARG A 136 -12.13 10.96 -12.92
C ARG A 136 -12.77 10.13 -14.02
N THR A 137 -12.22 10.12 -15.24
CA THR A 137 -12.78 9.40 -16.39
C THR A 137 -12.42 7.93 -16.40
N LEU A 138 -11.52 7.50 -15.51
CA LEU A 138 -11.11 6.11 -15.39
C LEU A 138 -12.19 5.26 -14.74
N SER A 139 -12.33 3.99 -15.19
CA SER A 139 -13.10 2.97 -14.47
C SER A 139 -12.49 2.67 -13.10
N GLY A 140 -13.24 1.99 -12.23
CA GLY A 140 -12.78 1.59 -10.90
C GLY A 140 -11.47 0.80 -10.94
N GLY A 141 -11.36 -0.14 -11.87
CA GLY A 141 -10.15 -0.95 -12.06
C GLY A 141 -8.94 -0.13 -12.47
N TYR A 142 -9.09 0.79 -13.41
CA TYR A 142 -7.98 1.71 -13.79
C TYR A 142 -7.59 2.65 -12.64
N LYS A 143 -8.55 3.11 -11.84
CA LYS A 143 -8.27 3.91 -10.64
C LYS A 143 -7.47 3.09 -9.62
N ARG A 144 -7.80 1.81 -9.43
CA ARG A 144 -7.04 0.90 -8.54
C ARG A 144 -5.61 0.69 -9.04
N ARG A 145 -5.42 0.45 -10.33
CA ARG A 145 -4.08 0.35 -10.94
C ARG A 145 -3.27 1.65 -10.76
N LEU A 146 -3.92 2.81 -10.88
CA LEU A 146 -3.27 4.12 -10.65
C LEU A 146 -2.83 4.29 -9.19
N MET A 147 -3.62 3.84 -8.21
CA MET A 147 -3.21 3.83 -6.80
C MET A 147 -1.98 2.96 -6.57
N ILE A 148 -1.91 1.80 -7.22
CA ILE A 148 -0.74 0.91 -7.15
C ILE A 148 0.47 1.56 -7.80
N ALA A 149 0.33 2.18 -9.00
CA ALA A 149 1.41 2.92 -9.65
C ALA A 149 1.97 4.00 -8.73
N LYS A 150 1.08 4.77 -8.08
CA LYS A 150 1.43 5.81 -7.12
C LYS A 150 2.19 5.25 -5.91
N ALA A 151 1.76 4.10 -5.37
CA ALA A 151 2.39 3.50 -4.21
C ALA A 151 3.77 2.88 -4.52
N LEU A 152 4.03 2.51 -5.77
CA LEU A 152 5.25 1.81 -6.19
C LEU A 152 6.31 2.71 -6.83
N ILE A 153 5.99 3.94 -7.22
CA ILE A 153 6.90 4.77 -8.02
C ILE A 153 8.24 5.07 -7.35
N HIS A 154 8.29 5.04 -6.02
CA HIS A 154 9.51 5.22 -5.23
C HIS A 154 10.21 3.90 -4.86
N GLU A 155 9.75 2.76 -5.42
CA GLU A 155 10.33 1.42 -5.23
C GLU A 155 10.41 1.01 -3.75
N PRO A 156 9.27 1.00 -3.02
CA PRO A 156 9.26 0.64 -1.61
C PRO A 156 9.69 -0.81 -1.38
N LYS A 157 10.29 -1.09 -0.23
CA LYS A 157 10.65 -2.46 0.19
C LYS A 157 9.49 -3.21 0.85
N LEU A 158 8.49 -2.48 1.34
CA LEU A 158 7.25 -3.00 1.92
C LEU A 158 6.07 -2.34 1.23
N LEU A 159 5.20 -3.13 0.63
CA LEU A 159 3.94 -2.68 0.03
C LEU A 159 2.77 -3.18 0.87
N ILE A 160 1.89 -2.27 1.27
CA ILE A 160 0.66 -2.61 1.99
C ILE A 160 -0.55 -2.24 1.14
N LEU A 161 -1.49 -3.18 1.00
CA LEU A 161 -2.71 -2.98 0.22
C LEU A 161 -3.94 -3.28 1.09
N ASP A 162 -4.83 -2.29 1.20
CA ASP A 162 -6.10 -2.44 1.91
C ASP A 162 -7.20 -2.85 0.93
N GLU A 163 -7.63 -4.12 1.01
CA GLU A 163 -8.64 -4.73 0.14
C GLU A 163 -8.41 -4.45 -1.35
N PRO A 164 -7.27 -4.84 -1.93
CA PRO A 164 -6.87 -4.39 -3.28
C PRO A 164 -7.81 -4.84 -4.39
N THR A 165 -8.56 -5.90 -4.19
CA THR A 165 -9.44 -6.55 -5.17
C THR A 165 -10.93 -6.34 -4.90
N ALA A 166 -11.27 -5.56 -3.86
CA ALA A 166 -12.67 -5.28 -3.54
C ALA A 166 -13.39 -4.54 -4.68
N GLY A 167 -14.51 -5.09 -5.14
CA GLY A 167 -15.31 -4.50 -6.23
C GLY A 167 -14.68 -4.58 -7.62
N VAL A 168 -13.67 -5.43 -7.80
CA VAL A 168 -12.99 -5.65 -9.08
C VAL A 168 -13.51 -6.94 -9.72
N ASP A 169 -13.68 -6.93 -11.05
CA ASP A 169 -14.08 -8.12 -11.81
C ASP A 169 -13.00 -9.23 -11.75
N ILE A 170 -13.38 -10.45 -12.12
CA ILE A 170 -12.53 -11.65 -11.97
C ILE A 170 -11.24 -11.56 -12.81
N GLU A 171 -11.33 -11.02 -14.02
CA GLU A 171 -10.20 -10.96 -14.95
C GLU A 171 -9.15 -9.97 -14.44
N LEU A 172 -9.59 -8.75 -14.08
CA LEU A 172 -8.73 -7.72 -13.50
C LEU A 172 -8.15 -8.14 -12.14
N ARG A 173 -8.89 -8.94 -11.36
CA ARG A 173 -8.39 -9.52 -10.10
C ARG A 173 -7.20 -10.44 -10.36
N ARG A 174 -7.29 -11.35 -11.36
CA ARG A 174 -6.18 -12.24 -11.73
C ARG A 174 -4.94 -11.47 -12.16
N GLU A 175 -5.10 -10.50 -13.08
CA GLU A 175 -3.98 -9.67 -13.52
C GLU A 175 -3.30 -8.92 -12.36
N MET A 176 -4.08 -8.46 -11.39
CA MET A 176 -3.55 -7.79 -10.20
C MET A 176 -2.77 -8.74 -9.31
N TRP A 177 -3.24 -9.97 -9.12
CA TRP A 177 -2.53 -11.00 -8.38
C TRP A 177 -1.21 -11.38 -9.05
N ASP A 178 -1.21 -11.59 -10.35
CA ASP A 178 0.00 -11.91 -11.12
C ASP A 178 1.03 -10.77 -10.99
N PHE A 179 0.58 -9.52 -11.08
CA PHE A 179 1.44 -8.36 -10.88
C PHE A 179 2.02 -8.28 -9.45
N LEU A 180 1.21 -8.54 -8.42
CA LEU A 180 1.68 -8.53 -7.03
C LEU A 180 2.67 -9.67 -6.76
N LYS A 181 2.43 -10.88 -7.31
CA LYS A 181 3.37 -12.01 -7.23
C LYS A 181 4.70 -11.68 -7.92
N GLU A 182 4.68 -11.04 -9.08
CA GLU A 182 5.89 -10.59 -9.77
C GLU A 182 6.70 -9.59 -8.92
N ILE A 183 6.04 -8.61 -8.30
CA ILE A 183 6.69 -7.64 -7.42
C ILE A 183 7.30 -8.31 -6.19
N ASN A 184 6.60 -9.27 -5.60
CA ASN A 184 7.08 -10.03 -4.46
C ASN A 184 8.30 -10.89 -4.83
N ALA A 185 8.24 -11.58 -5.96
CA ALA A 185 9.36 -12.37 -6.48
C ALA A 185 10.63 -11.52 -6.73
N ASN A 186 10.45 -10.22 -7.02
CA ASN A 186 11.54 -9.24 -7.13
C ASN A 186 12.02 -8.68 -5.77
N GLY A 187 11.55 -9.24 -4.65
CA GLY A 187 12.04 -8.96 -3.30
C GLY A 187 11.25 -7.93 -2.50
N THR A 188 10.17 -7.38 -3.01
CA THR A 188 9.28 -6.51 -2.22
C THR A 188 8.44 -7.36 -1.28
N THR A 189 8.46 -7.04 0.01
CA THR A 189 7.53 -7.64 0.99
C THR A 189 6.13 -7.09 0.75
N ILE A 190 5.11 -7.96 0.74
CA ILE A 190 3.72 -7.55 0.51
C ILE A 190 2.86 -7.94 1.71
N ILE A 191 2.06 -6.99 2.17
CA ILE A 191 0.99 -7.21 3.15
C ILE A 191 -0.31 -6.73 2.53
N LEU A 192 -1.31 -7.59 2.49
CA LEU A 192 -2.65 -7.18 2.07
C LEU A 192 -3.71 -7.54 3.12
N THR A 193 -4.78 -6.76 3.13
CA THR A 193 -6.00 -7.16 3.84
C THR A 193 -6.99 -7.73 2.85
N THR A 194 -7.70 -8.73 3.29
CA THR A 194 -8.84 -9.27 2.55
C THR A 194 -9.88 -9.85 3.52
N HIS A 195 -11.10 -9.97 3.03
CA HIS A 195 -12.16 -10.74 3.70
C HIS A 195 -12.51 -12.02 2.91
N TYR A 196 -11.81 -12.29 1.80
CA TYR A 196 -11.96 -13.50 0.98
C TYR A 196 -10.90 -14.53 1.35
N LEU A 197 -11.34 -15.73 1.78
CA LEU A 197 -10.44 -16.85 2.11
C LEU A 197 -9.60 -17.28 0.91
N GLU A 198 -10.20 -17.35 -0.26
CA GLU A 198 -9.53 -17.76 -1.50
C GLU A 198 -8.33 -16.87 -1.85
N GLU A 199 -8.35 -15.61 -1.45
CA GLU A 199 -7.24 -14.67 -1.64
C GLU A 199 -6.09 -14.89 -0.64
N ALA A 200 -6.38 -15.40 0.54
CA ALA A 200 -5.38 -15.67 1.55
C ALA A 200 -4.65 -17.01 1.32
N GLU A 201 -5.19 -17.89 0.46
CA GLU A 201 -4.62 -19.20 0.13
C GLU A 201 -3.73 -19.19 -1.14
N GLN A 202 -3.66 -18.07 -1.87
CA GLN A 202 -2.86 -17.89 -3.10
C GLN A 202 -1.41 -17.49 -2.84
#